data_e890ddf445ec2d45bd4f2869a09b3b8b
#
_entry.id   e890ddf445ec2d45bd4f2869a09b3b8b
#
_cell.length_a   1.000
_cell.length_b   1.000
_cell.length_c   1.000
_cell.angle_alpha   90.00
_cell.angle_beta   90.00
_cell.angle_gamma   90.00
#
_symmetry.space_group_name_H-M   'P 1'
#
loop_
_entity.id
_entity.type
_entity.pdbx_description
1 polymer ?
#
loop_
_entity_poly.entity_id
_entity_poly.type
_entity_poly.pdbx_seq_one_letter_code
_entity_poly.pdbx_strand_id
1 'polypeptide(L)'
;MSPSFNHSYLAYRIAKLLDQGEKHNIHIEMTMDIGGTDYIPDIALCKKQRIDFLHDKIKTAEPPVLAVEILSQKQAVNEITEKFEVYLQAGVKSCWLVIPPTKTIVVFHDINQPCSYSNGTLNDPAAGVEVSVEDVFS
;
A
#
# COMPACT_ATOMS: atom_id res chain seq x y z
N MET A 1 13.52 2.93 -10.60
CA MET A 1 12.79 3.95 -11.38
C MET A 1 12.39 5.10 -10.49
N SER A 2 12.61 6.32 -10.94
CA SER A 2 12.21 7.48 -10.14
C SER A 2 10.69 7.66 -10.18
N PRO A 3 10.04 7.91 -9.05
CA PRO A 3 8.61 8.20 -9.04
C PRO A 3 8.32 9.52 -9.74
N SER A 4 7.14 9.61 -10.37
CA SER A 4 6.70 10.82 -11.04
C SER A 4 6.30 11.90 -10.01
N PHE A 5 6.04 13.10 -10.52
CA PHE A 5 5.58 14.22 -9.71
C PHE A 5 4.30 13.84 -8.91
N ASN A 6 3.30 13.31 -9.60
CA ASN A 6 2.04 12.93 -8.94
C ASN A 6 2.22 11.72 -8.02
N HIS A 7 3.04 10.75 -8.43
CA HIS A 7 3.31 9.58 -7.61
C HIS A 7 3.90 9.98 -6.25
N SER A 8 4.88 10.85 -6.24
CA SER A 8 5.53 11.28 -5.00
C SER A 8 4.57 12.05 -4.09
N TYR A 9 3.72 12.89 -4.66
CA TYR A 9 2.71 13.61 -3.89
C TYR A 9 1.70 12.64 -3.27
N LEU A 10 1.19 11.70 -4.06
CA LEU A 10 0.20 10.73 -3.59
C LEU A 10 0.76 9.81 -2.52
N ALA A 11 2.03 9.40 -2.64
CA ALA A 11 2.66 8.57 -1.63
C ALA A 11 2.64 9.26 -0.26
N TYR A 12 3.00 10.53 -0.22
CA TYR A 12 2.94 11.32 1.02
C TYR A 12 1.50 11.49 1.50
N ARG A 13 0.61 11.87 0.58
CA ARG A 13 -0.79 12.15 0.92
C ARG A 13 -1.49 10.94 1.52
N ILE A 14 -1.31 9.79 0.89
CA ILE A 14 -1.91 8.53 1.34
C ILE A 14 -1.31 8.13 2.69
N ALA A 15 0.01 8.19 2.83
CA ALA A 15 0.68 7.86 4.09
C ALA A 15 0.16 8.73 5.23
N LYS A 16 0.00 10.03 4.99
CA LYS A 16 -0.54 10.97 5.97
C LYS A 16 -1.96 10.59 6.39
N LEU A 17 -2.81 10.26 5.42
CA LEU A 17 -4.20 9.90 5.70
C LEU A 17 -4.32 8.53 6.38
N LEU A 18 -3.39 7.62 6.12
CA LEU A 18 -3.36 6.31 6.77
C LEU A 18 -2.82 6.36 8.20
N ASP A 19 -2.13 7.43 8.57
CA ASP A 19 -1.57 7.58 9.91
C ASP A 19 -2.66 8.03 10.88
N GLN A 20 -3.49 7.07 11.29
CA GLN A 20 -4.69 7.29 12.09
C GLN A 20 -4.47 6.80 13.52
N GLY A 21 -4.34 7.73 14.47
CA GLY A 21 -4.27 7.39 15.88
C GLY A 21 -3.08 6.53 16.27
N GLU A 22 -2.02 6.56 15.49
CA GLU A 22 -0.77 5.84 15.76
C GLU A 22 -0.97 4.33 15.97
N LYS A 23 -1.95 3.73 15.31
CA LYS A 23 -2.25 2.31 15.43
C LYS A 23 -1.27 1.41 14.68
N HIS A 24 -0.57 1.97 13.71
CA HIS A 24 0.32 1.23 12.82
C HIS A 24 1.62 1.98 12.62
N ASN A 25 2.65 1.27 12.22
CA ASN A 25 3.85 1.89 11.66
C ASN A 25 3.68 1.96 10.15
N ILE A 26 3.97 3.13 9.56
CA ILE A 26 3.85 3.35 8.13
C ILE A 26 5.25 3.43 7.55
N HIS A 27 5.51 2.62 6.53
CA HIS A 27 6.79 2.56 5.85
C HIS A 27 6.64 2.97 4.40
N ILE A 28 7.59 3.76 3.92
CA ILE A 28 7.66 4.18 2.52
C ILE A 28 8.75 3.36 1.85
N GLU A 29 8.41 2.66 0.77
CA GLU A 29 9.35 1.87 -0.02
C GLU A 29 10.17 0.88 0.83
N MET A 30 9.48 0.19 1.74
CA MET A 30 10.10 -0.85 2.55
C MET A 30 10.29 -2.12 1.71
N THR A 31 11.47 -2.71 1.77
CA THR A 31 11.74 -3.96 1.07
C THR A 31 11.20 -5.16 1.85
N MET A 32 10.35 -5.94 1.19
CA MET A 32 9.85 -7.21 1.70
C MET A 32 10.56 -8.35 1.00
N ASP A 33 11.03 -9.34 1.76
CA ASP A 33 11.56 -10.58 1.20
C ASP A 33 10.45 -11.64 1.24
N ILE A 34 9.97 -12.04 0.08
CA ILE A 34 8.94 -13.08 -0.04
C ILE A 34 9.50 -14.19 -0.92
N GLY A 35 9.80 -15.33 -0.29
CA GLY A 35 10.32 -16.48 -1.00
C GLY A 35 11.66 -16.25 -1.71
N GLY A 36 12.48 -15.36 -1.17
CA GLY A 36 13.78 -15.02 -1.74
C GLY A 36 13.74 -13.93 -2.81
N THR A 37 12.57 -13.36 -3.08
CA THR A 37 12.40 -12.26 -4.03
C THR A 37 12.06 -10.98 -3.27
N ASP A 38 12.70 -9.88 -3.65
CA ASP A 38 12.46 -8.58 -3.04
C ASP A 38 11.27 -7.87 -3.71
N TYR A 39 10.35 -7.39 -2.87
CA TYR A 39 9.20 -6.58 -3.30
C TYR A 39 9.20 -5.29 -2.50
N ILE A 40 8.96 -4.18 -3.17
CA ILE A 40 9.00 -2.85 -2.55
C ILE A 40 7.69 -2.12 -2.82
N PRO A 41 6.67 -2.30 -1.97
CA PRO A 41 5.43 -1.53 -2.13
C PRO A 41 5.70 -0.05 -1.90
N ASP A 42 4.92 0.81 -2.54
CA ASP A 42 5.08 2.25 -2.37
C ASP A 42 4.83 2.66 -0.92
N ILE A 43 3.81 2.07 -0.29
CA ILE A 43 3.51 2.29 1.12
C ILE A 43 3.15 0.96 1.76
N ALA A 44 3.67 0.71 2.96
CA ALA A 44 3.31 -0.46 3.75
C ALA A 44 2.82 -0.02 5.12
N LEU A 45 1.67 -0.55 5.52
CA LEU A 45 1.10 -0.34 6.85
C LEU A 45 1.42 -1.57 7.68
N CYS A 46 2.28 -1.40 8.67
CA CYS A 46 2.76 -2.51 9.46
C CYS A 46 2.17 -2.48 10.87
N LYS A 47 2.16 -3.63 11.51
CA LYS A 47 1.80 -3.74 12.92
C LYS A 47 2.63 -2.75 13.73
N LYS A 48 1.99 -2.06 14.67
CA LYS A 48 2.68 -1.14 15.56
C LYS A 48 3.75 -1.87 16.35
N GLN A 49 4.97 -1.37 16.28
CA GLN A 49 6.09 -1.92 17.03
C GLN A 49 7.11 -0.83 17.31
N ARG A 50 7.92 -1.06 18.30
CA ARG A 50 9.02 -0.15 18.64
C ARG A 50 10.14 -0.32 17.59
N ILE A 51 10.66 0.81 17.11
CA ILE A 51 11.76 0.82 16.15
C ILE A 51 13.09 0.80 16.93
N ASP A 52 13.94 -0.16 16.61
CA ASP A 52 15.29 -0.24 17.14
C ASP A 52 16.23 0.51 16.19
N PHE A 53 16.52 1.76 16.51
CA PHE A 53 17.36 2.61 15.67
C PHE A 53 18.85 2.25 15.71
N LEU A 54 19.24 1.37 16.62
CA LEU A 54 20.63 0.92 16.71
C LEU A 54 20.91 -0.26 15.78
N HIS A 55 19.90 -1.10 15.56
CA HIS A 55 20.02 -2.31 14.74
C HIS A 55 18.97 -2.27 13.63
N ASP A 56 19.39 -1.78 12.47
CA ASP A 56 18.52 -1.67 11.30
C ASP A 56 18.35 -3.02 10.60
N LYS A 57 17.31 -3.11 9.76
CA LYS A 57 17.06 -4.26 8.89
C LYS A 57 17.06 -3.77 7.46
N ILE A 58 17.73 -4.50 6.56
CA ILE A 58 17.72 -4.18 5.15
C ILE A 58 16.37 -4.52 4.53
N LYS A 59 15.76 -5.61 4.98
CA LYS A 59 14.46 -6.06 4.50
C LYS A 59 13.75 -6.88 5.59
N THR A 60 12.43 -7.02 5.43
CA THR A 60 11.61 -7.76 6.38
C THR A 60 10.93 -8.95 5.71
N ALA A 61 10.78 -10.04 6.47
CA ALA A 61 9.98 -11.19 6.05
C ALA A 61 8.57 -11.14 6.63
N GLU A 62 8.32 -10.28 7.63
CA GLU A 62 7.00 -10.13 8.22
C GLU A 62 6.09 -9.32 7.29
N PRO A 63 4.92 -9.86 6.88
CA PRO A 63 4.06 -9.14 5.95
C PRO A 63 3.39 -7.94 6.61
N PRO A 64 3.26 -6.81 5.89
CA PRO A 64 2.47 -5.69 6.38
C PRO A 64 0.97 -6.05 6.41
N VAL A 65 0.20 -5.26 7.12
CA VAL A 65 -1.27 -5.40 7.14
C VAL A 65 -1.87 -4.93 5.83
N LEU A 66 -1.29 -3.86 5.26
CA LEU A 66 -1.75 -3.24 4.02
C LEU A 66 -0.52 -2.89 3.17
N ALA A 67 -0.59 -3.22 1.89
CA ALA A 67 0.37 -2.78 0.89
C ALA A 67 -0.34 -1.89 -0.13
N VAL A 68 0.22 -0.72 -0.41
CA VAL A 68 -0.33 0.24 -1.37
C VAL A 68 0.64 0.38 -2.53
N GLU A 69 0.13 0.23 -3.75
CA GLU A 69 0.89 0.47 -4.98
C GLU A 69 0.19 1.59 -5.76
N ILE A 70 0.95 2.60 -6.13
CA ILE A 70 0.44 3.71 -6.95
C ILE A 70 0.86 3.46 -8.38
N LEU A 71 -0.12 3.31 -9.27
CA LEU A 71 0.15 3.01 -10.68
C LEU A 71 0.93 4.15 -11.32
N SER A 72 2.07 3.83 -11.93
CA SER A 72 2.85 4.79 -12.69
C SER A 72 2.40 4.78 -14.15
N GLN A 73 2.75 5.85 -14.89
CA GLN A 73 2.36 5.98 -16.30
C GLN A 73 2.88 4.84 -17.19
N LYS A 74 3.98 4.20 -16.79
CA LYS A 74 4.62 3.15 -17.59
C LYS A 74 4.31 1.74 -17.13
N GLN A 75 3.51 1.59 -16.08
CA GLN A 75 3.12 0.28 -15.57
C GLN A 75 1.79 -0.17 -16.14
N ALA A 76 1.67 -1.47 -16.38
CA ALA A 76 0.39 -2.08 -16.67
C ALA A 76 -0.27 -2.55 -15.37
N VAL A 77 -1.59 -2.53 -15.33
CA VAL A 77 -2.36 -2.95 -14.15
C VAL A 77 -2.02 -4.40 -13.77
N ASN A 78 -1.86 -5.28 -14.76
CA ASN A 78 -1.57 -6.69 -14.49
C ASN A 78 -0.20 -6.91 -13.82
N GLU A 79 0.76 -6.02 -14.02
CA GLU A 79 2.04 -6.10 -13.32
C GLU A 79 1.83 -5.95 -11.81
N ILE A 80 0.93 -5.07 -11.43
CA ILE A 80 0.63 -4.82 -10.00
C ILE A 80 -0.24 -5.93 -9.43
N THR A 81 -1.24 -6.39 -10.16
CA THR A 81 -2.10 -7.48 -9.68
C THR A 81 -1.32 -8.78 -9.49
N GLU A 82 -0.30 -9.04 -10.31
CA GLU A 82 0.59 -10.17 -10.11
C GLU A 82 1.37 -10.05 -8.78
N LYS A 83 1.83 -8.85 -8.44
CA LYS A 83 2.44 -8.61 -7.13
C LYS A 83 1.44 -8.82 -6.00
N PHE A 84 0.20 -8.37 -6.17
CA PHE A 84 -0.83 -8.51 -5.15
C PHE A 84 -1.14 -9.98 -4.86
N GLU A 85 -1.12 -10.84 -5.86
CA GLU A 85 -1.26 -12.28 -5.64
C GLU A 85 -0.19 -12.79 -4.68
N VAL A 86 1.05 -12.37 -4.91
CA VAL A 86 2.17 -12.75 -4.05
C VAL A 86 1.98 -12.19 -2.64
N TYR A 87 1.62 -10.92 -2.53
CA TYR A 87 1.42 -10.27 -1.23
C TYR A 87 0.32 -10.95 -0.41
N LEU A 88 -0.83 -11.21 -1.03
CA LEU A 88 -1.95 -11.84 -0.34
C LEU A 88 -1.61 -13.26 0.11
N GLN A 89 -0.92 -14.03 -0.72
CA GLN A 89 -0.47 -15.37 -0.37
C GLN A 89 0.55 -15.36 0.78
N ALA A 90 1.33 -14.29 0.88
CA ALA A 90 2.33 -14.14 1.94
C ALA A 90 1.73 -13.69 3.27
N GLY A 91 0.46 -13.31 3.30
CA GLY A 91 -0.23 -12.91 4.53
C GLY A 91 -0.56 -11.43 4.65
N VAL A 92 -0.30 -10.63 3.60
CA VAL A 92 -0.79 -9.25 3.55
C VAL A 92 -2.31 -9.29 3.51
N LYS A 93 -2.97 -8.56 4.38
CA LYS A 93 -4.43 -8.66 4.54
C LYS A 93 -5.20 -7.83 3.52
N SER A 94 -4.61 -6.74 3.05
CA SER A 94 -5.25 -5.85 2.10
C SER A 94 -4.21 -5.25 1.16
N CYS A 95 -4.57 -5.12 -0.11
CA CYS A 95 -3.73 -4.46 -1.12
C CYS A 95 -4.56 -3.39 -1.83
N TRP A 96 -4.01 -2.18 -1.93
CA TRP A 96 -4.67 -1.06 -2.61
C TRP A 96 -3.91 -0.70 -3.86
N LEU A 97 -4.62 -0.70 -4.98
CA LEU A 97 -4.11 -0.17 -6.25
C LEU A 97 -4.67 1.23 -6.44
N VAL A 98 -3.80 2.22 -6.45
CA VAL A 98 -4.18 3.62 -6.65
C VAL A 98 -3.96 3.97 -8.11
N ILE A 99 -5.03 4.41 -8.79
CA ILE A 99 -5.01 4.74 -10.22
C ILE A 99 -5.26 6.24 -10.37
N PRO A 100 -4.19 7.06 -10.48
CA PRO A 100 -4.33 8.51 -10.44
C PRO A 100 -5.18 9.11 -11.56
N PRO A 101 -5.08 8.68 -12.84
CA PRO A 101 -5.86 9.34 -13.89
C PRO A 101 -7.36 9.26 -13.70
N THR A 102 -7.86 8.21 -13.07
CA THR A 102 -9.29 8.03 -12.81
C THR A 102 -9.68 8.35 -11.38
N LYS A 103 -8.72 8.78 -10.56
CA LYS A 103 -8.93 9.06 -9.13
C LYS A 103 -9.64 7.92 -8.42
N THR A 104 -9.14 6.71 -8.66
CA THR A 104 -9.75 5.47 -8.19
C THR A 104 -8.78 4.70 -7.32
N ILE A 105 -9.29 4.06 -6.27
CA ILE A 105 -8.56 3.12 -5.44
C ILE A 105 -9.28 1.78 -5.53
N VAL A 106 -8.55 0.74 -5.93
CA VAL A 106 -9.08 -0.62 -5.99
C VAL A 106 -8.53 -1.42 -4.83
N VAL A 107 -9.42 -1.95 -4.00
CA VAL A 107 -9.05 -2.72 -2.79
C VAL A 107 -9.18 -4.19 -3.09
N PHE A 108 -8.13 -4.95 -2.75
CA PHE A 108 -8.10 -6.40 -2.90
C PHE A 108 -7.89 -7.04 -1.53
N HIS A 109 -8.89 -7.77 -1.05
CA HIS A 109 -8.73 -8.72 0.06
C HIS A 109 -8.57 -10.14 -0.50
N ASP A 110 -9.13 -10.35 -1.68
CA ASP A 110 -9.04 -11.55 -2.49
C ASP A 110 -8.72 -11.08 -3.90
N ILE A 111 -7.76 -11.71 -4.56
CA ILE A 111 -7.33 -11.30 -5.90
C ILE A 111 -8.47 -11.36 -6.93
N ASN A 112 -9.46 -12.22 -6.69
CA ASN A 112 -10.59 -12.41 -7.59
C ASN A 112 -11.78 -11.51 -7.26
N GLN A 113 -11.71 -10.69 -6.21
CA GLN A 113 -12.83 -9.86 -5.75
C GLN A 113 -12.39 -8.42 -5.48
N PRO A 114 -11.94 -7.68 -6.52
CA PRO A 114 -11.58 -6.28 -6.34
C PRO A 114 -12.81 -5.42 -6.06
N CYS A 115 -12.63 -4.39 -5.25
CA CYS A 115 -13.66 -3.42 -4.95
C CYS A 115 -13.12 -2.03 -5.23
N SER A 116 -13.76 -1.27 -6.13
CA SER A 116 -13.30 0.04 -6.57
C SER A 116 -14.02 1.17 -5.85
N TYR A 117 -13.24 2.20 -5.49
CA TYR A 117 -13.74 3.40 -4.82
C TYR A 117 -13.28 4.62 -5.60
N SER A 118 -14.24 5.42 -6.09
CA SER A 118 -13.95 6.66 -6.83
C SER A 118 -14.42 7.91 -6.10
N ASN A 119 -15.13 7.75 -5.01
CA ASN A 119 -15.63 8.85 -4.17
C ASN A 119 -16.00 8.31 -2.79
N GLY A 120 -16.32 9.23 -1.89
CA GLY A 120 -16.82 8.88 -0.57
C GLY A 120 -15.75 8.27 0.32
N THR A 121 -16.20 7.56 1.33
CA THR A 121 -15.34 6.95 2.33
C THR A 121 -14.97 5.53 1.92
N LEU A 122 -13.66 5.28 1.85
CA LEU A 122 -13.13 3.93 1.71
C LEU A 122 -12.88 3.40 3.12
N ASN A 123 -13.65 2.39 3.53
CA ASN A 123 -13.46 1.72 4.80
C ASN A 123 -12.88 0.34 4.54
N ASP A 124 -11.71 0.08 5.10
CA ASP A 124 -11.02 -1.20 4.97
C ASP A 124 -10.84 -1.83 6.36
N PRO A 125 -11.80 -2.64 6.82
CA PRO A 125 -11.72 -3.24 8.15
C PRO A 125 -10.58 -4.28 8.27
N ALA A 126 -10.16 -4.90 7.17
CA ALA A 126 -9.04 -5.85 7.19
C ALA A 126 -7.74 -5.16 7.57
N ALA A 127 -7.55 -3.92 7.13
CA ALA A 127 -6.39 -3.10 7.48
C ALA A 127 -6.66 -2.20 8.71
N GLY A 128 -7.92 -2.07 9.11
CA GLY A 128 -8.29 -1.20 10.23
C GLY A 128 -8.17 0.27 9.93
N VAL A 129 -8.41 0.69 8.69
CA VAL A 129 -8.28 2.09 8.26
C VAL A 129 -9.50 2.54 7.47
N GLU A 130 -9.69 3.85 7.46
CA GLU A 130 -10.76 4.50 6.73
C GLU A 130 -10.23 5.83 6.16
N VAL A 131 -10.43 6.08 4.87
CA VAL A 131 -9.97 7.32 4.23
C VAL A 131 -11.06 7.89 3.34
N SER A 132 -11.07 9.21 3.19
CA SER A 132 -11.89 9.88 2.19
C SER A 132 -11.15 9.84 0.85
N VAL A 133 -11.79 9.29 -0.17
CA VAL A 133 -11.19 9.22 -1.52
C VAL A 133 -10.95 10.61 -2.08
N GLU A 134 -11.87 11.55 -1.84
CA GLU A 134 -11.68 12.94 -2.24
C GLU A 134 -10.44 13.55 -1.60
N ASP A 135 -10.18 13.24 -0.35
CA ASP A 135 -8.99 13.76 0.36
C ASP A 135 -7.70 13.19 -0.23
N VAL A 136 -7.71 11.94 -0.70
CA VAL A 136 -6.54 11.35 -1.34
C VAL A 136 -6.17 12.11 -2.60
N PHE A 137 -7.15 12.49 -3.40
CA PHE A 137 -6.95 13.10 -4.71
C PHE A 137 -7.19 14.63 -4.72
N SER A 138 -7.08 15.25 -3.58
CA SER A 138 -7.27 16.71 -3.48
C SER A 138 -5.96 17.50 -3.58
#